data_d5df64d23306f1b3597c4d69e3e4c935
#
_entry.id   d5df64d23306f1b3597c4d69e3e4c935
#
_cell.length_a   1.000
_cell.length_b   1.000
_cell.length_c   1.000
_cell.angle_alpha   90.00
_cell.angle_beta   90.00
_cell.angle_gamma   90.00
#
_symmetry.space_group_name_H-M   'P 1'
#
loop_
_entity.id
_entity.type
_entity.pdbx_description
1 polymer ?
#
loop_
_entity_poly.entity_id
_entity_poly.type
_entity_poly.pdbx_seq_one_letter_code
_entity_poly.pdbx_strand_id
1 'polypeptide(L)'
;MFVPEKIIRKFPKLNSSQLEKNLNLPSGKNKMILDTDTANEIDDQFALAWTLLSPDKIDLLGVTAEPYSFQHHREELIEAYEIIV
;
A
#
# COMPACT_ATOMS: atom_id res chain seq x y z
N MET A 1 -11.26 0.13 15.65
CA MET A 1 -11.83 1.30 14.94
C MET A 1 -13.35 1.21 14.95
N PHE A 2 -14.01 2.30 15.35
CA PHE A 2 -15.47 2.35 15.33
C PHE A 2 -15.95 2.71 13.90
N VAL A 3 -16.81 1.87 13.32
CA VAL A 3 -17.42 2.13 12.03
C VAL A 3 -18.93 2.28 12.22
N PRO A 4 -19.54 3.40 11.81
CA PRO A 4 -20.99 3.58 11.94
C PRO A 4 -21.77 2.48 11.21
N GLU A 5 -22.86 2.03 11.79
CA GLU A 5 -23.69 0.96 11.24
C GLU A 5 -24.18 1.24 9.81
N LYS A 6 -24.50 2.51 9.51
CA LYS A 6 -24.90 2.93 8.15
C LYS A 6 -23.82 2.71 7.09
N ILE A 7 -22.56 2.81 7.48
CA ILE A 7 -21.42 2.54 6.59
C ILE A 7 -21.24 1.04 6.43
N ILE A 8 -21.30 0.27 7.51
CA ILE A 8 -21.15 -1.18 7.49
C ILE A 8 -22.17 -1.82 6.52
N ARG A 9 -23.41 -1.35 6.51
CA ARG A 9 -24.46 -1.87 5.64
C ARG A 9 -24.23 -1.63 4.15
N LYS A 10 -23.35 -0.67 3.80
CA LYS A 10 -23.02 -0.35 2.40
C LYS A 10 -21.91 -1.21 1.83
N PHE A 11 -21.15 -1.89 2.67
CA PHE A 11 -20.09 -2.77 2.21
C PHE A 11 -20.66 -4.09 1.69
N PRO A 12 -20.22 -4.54 0.52
CA PRO A 12 -20.62 -5.84 0.01
C PRO A 12 -20.11 -6.93 0.94
N LYS A 13 -20.94 -7.94 1.15
CA LYS A 13 -20.55 -9.13 1.92
C LYS A 13 -20.02 -10.19 0.97
N LEU A 14 -18.82 -10.68 1.26
CA LEU A 14 -18.27 -11.84 0.58
C LEU A 14 -18.87 -13.12 1.19
N ASN A 15 -19.17 -14.12 0.34
CA ASN A 15 -19.49 -15.44 0.85
C ASN A 15 -18.24 -16.12 1.41
N SER A 16 -18.43 -17.17 2.22
CA SER A 16 -17.33 -17.85 2.89
C SER A 16 -16.27 -18.40 1.91
N SER A 17 -16.71 -18.89 0.77
CA SER A 17 -15.84 -19.44 -0.27
C SER A 17 -14.95 -18.37 -0.90
N GLN A 18 -15.51 -17.21 -1.22
CA GLN A 18 -14.76 -16.07 -1.75
C GLN A 18 -13.79 -15.51 -0.72
N LEU A 19 -14.22 -15.40 0.53
CA LEU A 19 -13.38 -14.91 1.62
C LEU A 19 -12.16 -15.82 1.83
N GLU A 20 -12.37 -17.12 1.89
CA GLU A 20 -11.31 -18.11 2.04
C GLU A 20 -10.30 -18.03 0.88
N LYS A 21 -10.80 -17.95 -0.35
CA LYS A 21 -9.97 -17.82 -1.55
C LYS A 21 -9.13 -16.55 -1.52
N ASN A 22 -9.71 -15.42 -1.09
CA ASN A 22 -9.03 -14.13 -1.05
C ASN A 22 -7.99 -14.04 0.07
N LEU A 23 -8.13 -14.84 1.12
CA LEU A 23 -7.18 -14.89 2.25
C LEU A 23 -6.04 -15.87 2.02
N ASN A 24 -6.12 -16.73 1.02
CA ASN A 24 -5.04 -17.65 0.68
C ASN A 24 -3.84 -16.88 0.12
N LEU A 25 -2.65 -17.41 0.39
CA LEU A 25 -1.43 -16.86 -0.19
C LEU A 25 -1.48 -16.98 -1.72
N PRO A 26 -1.22 -15.90 -2.44
CA PRO A 26 -1.19 -15.95 -3.90
C PRO A 26 -0.01 -16.79 -4.38
N SER A 27 -0.18 -17.46 -5.50
CA SER A 27 0.88 -18.22 -6.16
C SER A 27 1.38 -17.49 -7.40
N GLY A 28 2.64 -17.76 -7.77
CA GLY A 28 3.25 -17.20 -8.97
C GLY A 28 3.60 -15.72 -8.84
N LYS A 29 3.68 -15.05 -9.99
CA LYS A 29 4.01 -13.62 -10.06
C LYS A 29 2.73 -12.79 -10.00
N ASN A 30 2.65 -11.90 -9.03
CA ASN A 30 1.45 -11.10 -8.77
C ASN A 30 1.65 -9.65 -9.18
N LYS A 31 0.64 -9.10 -9.85
CA LYS A 31 0.61 -7.67 -10.19
C LYS A 31 0.35 -6.85 -8.95
N MET A 32 1.13 -5.79 -8.77
CA MET A 32 1.05 -4.95 -7.58
C MET A 32 1.22 -3.47 -7.91
N ILE A 33 0.50 -2.64 -7.19
CA ILE A 33 0.76 -1.21 -7.08
C ILE A 33 1.19 -0.97 -5.64
N LEU A 34 2.33 -0.32 -5.46
CA LEU A 34 2.83 0.04 -4.13
C LEU A 34 2.43 1.47 -3.80
N ASP A 35 1.67 1.63 -2.74
CA ASP A 35 1.28 2.93 -2.19
C ASP A 35 2.17 3.22 -0.98
N THR A 36 2.90 4.35 -1.01
CA THR A 36 3.96 4.58 -0.03
C THR A 36 4.16 6.05 0.29
N ASP A 37 4.47 6.32 1.54
CA ASP A 37 4.99 7.61 2.02
C ASP A 37 6.49 7.52 2.34
N THR A 38 7.25 6.88 1.47
CA THR A 38 8.71 6.71 1.61
C THR A 38 9.40 8.02 2.02
N ALA A 39 10.33 7.93 2.94
CA ALA A 39 11.05 8.99 3.65
C ALA A 39 10.35 9.51 4.91
N ASN A 40 9.13 9.07 5.23
CA ASN A 40 8.53 9.35 6.53
C ASN A 40 9.07 8.41 7.61
N GLU A 41 8.90 7.11 7.39
CA GLU A 41 9.42 6.05 8.26
C GLU A 41 10.26 5.07 7.44
N ILE A 42 11.16 4.37 8.12
CA ILE A 42 12.14 3.51 7.46
C ILE A 42 11.52 2.24 6.83
N ASP A 43 10.42 1.76 7.34
CA ASP A 43 9.75 0.55 6.87
C ASP A 43 9.28 0.65 5.43
N ASP A 44 8.81 1.80 4.99
CA ASP A 44 8.40 2.03 3.60
C ASP A 44 9.57 1.93 2.62
N GLN A 45 10.75 2.39 3.03
CA GLN A 45 11.96 2.26 2.23
C GLN A 45 12.35 0.80 2.04
N PHE A 46 12.24 -0.01 3.10
CA PHE A 46 12.45 -1.45 3.01
C PHE A 46 11.41 -2.13 2.15
N ALA A 47 10.14 -1.75 2.26
CA ALA A 47 9.05 -2.30 1.44
C ALA A 47 9.29 -2.03 -0.05
N LEU A 48 9.69 -0.82 -0.40
CA LEU A 48 10.03 -0.44 -1.78
C LEU A 48 11.22 -1.25 -2.30
N ALA A 49 12.30 -1.32 -1.52
CA ALA A 49 13.50 -2.08 -1.90
C ALA A 49 13.18 -3.57 -2.07
N TRP A 50 12.43 -4.15 -1.16
CA TRP A 50 12.03 -5.56 -1.22
C TRP A 50 11.18 -5.85 -2.45
N THR A 51 10.25 -4.96 -2.76
CA THR A 51 9.41 -5.07 -3.96
C THR A 51 10.26 -5.08 -5.23
N LEU A 52 11.21 -4.14 -5.35
CA LEU A 52 12.09 -4.04 -6.52
C LEU A 52 13.06 -5.22 -6.64
N LEU A 53 13.44 -5.83 -5.52
CA LEU A 53 14.35 -6.98 -5.50
C LEU A 53 13.62 -8.33 -5.66
N SER A 54 12.31 -8.33 -5.82
CA SER A 54 11.49 -9.54 -5.93
C SER A 54 10.75 -9.64 -7.28
N PRO A 55 11.43 -9.46 -8.43
CA PRO A 55 10.75 -9.45 -9.73
C PRO A 55 10.19 -10.81 -10.13
N ASP A 56 10.62 -11.88 -9.50
CA ASP A 56 10.11 -13.25 -9.68
C ASP A 56 8.74 -13.47 -9.02
N LYS A 57 8.41 -12.68 -8.00
CA LYS A 57 7.17 -12.77 -7.23
C LYS A 57 6.22 -11.62 -7.48
N ILE A 58 6.74 -10.46 -7.87
CA ILE A 58 6.00 -9.21 -7.96
C ILE A 58 6.21 -8.58 -9.33
N ASP A 59 5.10 -8.32 -10.02
CA ASP A 59 5.05 -7.47 -11.20
C ASP A 59 4.59 -6.08 -10.77
N LEU A 60 5.54 -5.20 -10.48
CA LEU A 60 5.25 -3.86 -10.00
C LEU A 60 4.76 -2.99 -11.15
N LEU A 61 3.48 -2.65 -11.14
CA LEU A 61 2.83 -1.85 -12.18
C LEU A 61 3.01 -0.35 -11.94
N GLY A 62 3.20 0.06 -10.71
CA GLY A 62 3.36 1.46 -10.38
C GLY A 62 3.57 1.67 -8.90
N VAL A 63 4.02 2.87 -8.57
CA VAL A 63 4.18 3.35 -7.19
C VAL A 63 3.41 4.64 -7.06
N THR A 64 2.56 4.73 -6.05
CA THR A 64 1.85 5.96 -5.71
C THR A 64 2.50 6.61 -4.50
N ALA A 65 2.72 7.90 -4.59
CA ALA A 65 3.37 8.66 -3.54
C ALA A 65 2.32 9.34 -2.67
N GLU A 66 2.36 9.06 -1.37
CA GLU A 66 1.50 9.69 -0.40
C GLU A 66 2.22 10.82 0.35
N PRO A 67 1.57 11.96 0.55
CA PRO A 67 2.12 13.00 1.40
C PRO A 67 2.00 12.59 2.87
N TYR A 68 2.96 12.99 3.67
CA TYR A 68 2.86 12.94 5.10
C TYR A 68 3.06 14.34 5.68
N SER A 69 2.25 14.70 6.66
CA SER A 69 2.22 16.07 7.17
C SER A 69 2.40 16.18 8.69
N PHE A 70 2.58 15.07 9.36
CA PHE A 70 2.70 15.07 10.81
C PHE A 70 4.02 15.72 11.25
N GLN A 71 3.92 16.93 11.80
CA GLN A 71 5.06 17.74 12.27
C GLN A 71 6.10 18.10 11.18
N HIS A 72 5.72 18.03 9.91
CA HIS A 72 6.60 18.41 8.80
C HIS A 72 6.17 19.75 8.18
N HIS A 73 7.13 20.51 7.69
CA HIS A 73 6.89 21.73 6.94
C HIS A 73 6.61 21.41 5.47
N ARG A 74 6.05 22.40 4.74
CA ARG A 74 5.68 22.22 3.34
C ARG A 74 6.88 21.83 2.46
N GLU A 75 8.04 22.44 2.72
CA GLU A 75 9.27 22.12 1.98
C GLU A 75 9.67 20.66 2.14
N GLU A 76 9.58 20.13 3.36
CA GLU A 76 9.88 18.72 3.64
C GLU A 76 8.93 17.76 2.91
N LEU A 77 7.66 18.14 2.76
CA LEU A 77 6.70 17.36 1.99
C LEU A 77 7.07 17.31 0.50
N ILE A 78 7.53 18.44 -0.06
CA ILE A 78 7.98 18.50 -1.44
C ILE A 78 9.21 17.61 -1.64
N GLU A 79 10.19 17.68 -0.75
CA GLU A 79 11.37 16.81 -0.78
C GLU A 79 11.00 15.33 -0.69
N ALA A 80 10.04 14.97 0.15
CA ALA A 80 9.56 13.59 0.27
C ALA A 80 8.98 13.09 -1.06
N TYR A 81 8.17 13.91 -1.75
CA TYR A 81 7.68 13.54 -3.07
C TYR A 81 8.81 13.35 -4.09
N GLU A 82 9.81 14.21 -4.08
CA GLU A 82 10.97 14.11 -4.98
C GLU A 82 11.75 12.82 -4.75
N ILE A 83 11.86 12.36 -3.51
CA ILE A 83 12.53 11.10 -3.18
C ILE A 83 11.76 9.90 -3.75
N ILE A 84 10.42 9.93 -3.65
CA ILE A 84 9.57 8.82 -4.11
C ILE A 84 9.51 8.77 -5.64
N VAL A 85 9.45 9.90 -6.28
CA VAL A 85 9.35 10.01 -7.73
C VAL A 85 10.69 9.84 -8.42
#